data_1d033611f051764214a17a7b00e7ca7f
#
_entry.id   1d033611f051764214a17a7b00e7ca7f
#
_cell.length_a   1.000
_cell.length_b   1.000
_cell.length_c   1.000
_cell.angle_alpha   90.00
_cell.angle_beta   90.00
_cell.angle_gamma   90.00
#
_symmetry.space_group_name_H-M   'P 1'
#
loop_
_entity.id
_entity.type
_entity.pdbx_description
1 polymer ?
#
loop_
_entity_poly.entity_id
_entity_poly.type
_entity_poly.pdbx_seq_one_letter_code
_entity_poly.pdbx_strand_id
1 'polypeptide(L)'
;MKKSLLTSFLMLTLLLALLPTTALAAKNEITVYNWGQYISDGTDDSMDVIHEFEEETGIKVNYTTFDSNESMYAKLKSGAANYDVVIPSDYMVAKMIAEGMLAPLDYSNIPNSQNIDAVYRDPDYDPTNAYTVPYMLCTTGIIYNTTMVDEAPTCWADLWDEQYAGNILMFNNSRDAYAI
;
A
#
# COMPACT_ATOMS: atom_id res chain seq x y z
N MET A 1 -12.19 -11.29 65.04
CA MET A 1 -12.65 -10.55 63.85
C MET A 1 -11.50 -10.07 62.92
N LYS A 2 -10.37 -9.54 63.43
CA LYS A 2 -9.27 -9.06 62.55
C LYS A 2 -8.55 -10.16 61.72
N LYS A 3 -8.45 -11.40 62.20
CA LYS A 3 -7.77 -12.51 61.51
C LYS A 3 -8.60 -13.08 60.33
N SER A 4 -9.92 -13.04 60.46
CA SER A 4 -10.85 -13.50 59.39
C SER A 4 -10.89 -12.55 58.18
N LEU A 5 -10.75 -11.22 58.43
CA LEU A 5 -10.68 -10.25 57.33
C LEU A 5 -9.38 -10.36 56.52
N LEU A 6 -8.25 -10.66 57.16
CA LEU A 6 -6.95 -10.78 56.50
C LEU A 6 -6.88 -12.02 55.60
N THR A 7 -7.46 -13.15 56.04
CA THR A 7 -7.55 -14.36 55.22
C THR A 7 -8.51 -14.24 54.04
N SER A 8 -9.63 -13.51 54.19
CA SER A 8 -10.55 -13.24 53.07
C SER A 8 -9.93 -12.29 52.03
N PHE A 9 -9.13 -11.31 52.48
CA PHE A 9 -8.45 -10.40 51.55
C PHE A 9 -7.32 -11.11 50.79
N LEU A 10 -6.57 -12.02 51.45
CA LEU A 10 -5.52 -12.82 50.82
C LEU A 10 -6.09 -13.83 49.80
N MET A 11 -7.26 -14.41 50.05
CA MET A 11 -7.95 -15.31 49.13
C MET A 11 -8.50 -14.55 47.88
N LEU A 12 -8.99 -13.32 48.09
CA LEU A 12 -9.52 -12.51 47.00
C LEU A 12 -8.40 -12.02 46.06
N THR A 13 -7.22 -11.68 46.60
CA THR A 13 -6.06 -11.31 45.77
C THR A 13 -5.46 -12.51 45.01
N LEU A 14 -5.51 -13.71 45.59
CA LEU A 14 -5.05 -14.93 44.93
C LEU A 14 -6.00 -15.37 43.80
N LEU A 15 -7.31 -15.13 43.92
CA LEU A 15 -8.30 -15.44 42.88
C LEU A 15 -8.21 -14.47 41.69
N LEU A 16 -7.79 -13.21 41.92
CA LEU A 16 -7.58 -12.23 40.83
C LEU A 16 -6.33 -12.54 39.99
N ALA A 17 -5.34 -13.24 40.57
CA ALA A 17 -4.12 -13.63 39.84
C ALA A 17 -4.30 -14.86 38.91
N LEU A 18 -5.44 -15.54 39.00
CA LEU A 18 -5.79 -16.71 38.17
C LEU A 18 -6.73 -16.37 36.99
N LEU A 19 -7.04 -15.08 36.75
CA LEU A 19 -7.72 -14.72 35.51
C LEU A 19 -6.77 -15.04 34.35
N PRO A 20 -7.16 -15.92 33.41
CA PRO A 20 -6.36 -16.11 32.24
C PRO A 20 -6.25 -14.74 31.57
N THR A 21 -5.04 -14.20 31.50
CA THR A 21 -4.74 -13.17 30.53
C THR A 21 -4.99 -13.84 29.19
N THR A 22 -6.17 -13.61 28.62
CA THR A 22 -6.36 -13.86 27.20
C THR A 22 -5.36 -12.93 26.52
N ALA A 23 -4.17 -13.46 26.25
CA ALA A 23 -3.32 -12.83 25.25
C ALA A 23 -4.24 -12.68 24.05
N LEU A 24 -4.57 -11.43 23.65
CA LEU A 24 -5.13 -11.19 22.34
C LEU A 24 -4.13 -11.88 21.41
N ALA A 25 -4.54 -13.01 20.83
CA ALA A 25 -3.76 -13.63 19.78
C ALA A 25 -3.53 -12.53 18.76
N ALA A 26 -2.28 -12.21 18.47
CA ALA A 26 -1.96 -11.26 17.44
C ALA A 26 -2.71 -11.74 16.19
N LYS A 27 -3.49 -10.83 15.59
CA LYS A 27 -4.28 -11.14 14.42
C LYS A 27 -3.28 -11.55 13.34
N ASN A 28 -3.26 -12.82 12.97
CA ASN A 28 -2.29 -13.34 12.00
C ASN A 28 -2.78 -13.04 10.58
N GLU A 29 -3.18 -11.78 10.35
CA GLU A 29 -3.66 -11.29 9.07
C GLU A 29 -3.29 -9.82 8.88
N ILE A 30 -3.04 -9.45 7.63
CA ILE A 30 -2.79 -8.07 7.21
C ILE A 30 -3.79 -7.68 6.12
N THR A 31 -4.08 -6.39 6.04
CA THR A 31 -4.94 -5.81 5.00
C THR A 31 -4.09 -4.93 4.09
N VAL A 32 -4.07 -5.29 2.80
CA VAL A 32 -3.28 -4.62 1.76
C VAL A 32 -4.22 -3.88 0.80
N TYR A 33 -3.87 -2.65 0.45
CA TYR A 33 -4.64 -1.81 -0.47
C TYR A 33 -3.74 -1.34 -1.61
N ASN A 34 -3.97 -1.84 -2.81
CA ASN A 34 -3.12 -1.67 -3.97
C ASN A 34 -3.91 -1.31 -5.23
N TRP A 35 -3.22 -1.02 -6.30
CA TRP A 35 -3.79 -0.88 -7.65
C TRP A 35 -4.27 -2.22 -8.17
N GLY A 36 -5.26 -2.20 -9.09
CA GLY A 36 -5.92 -3.41 -9.57
C GLY A 36 -5.03 -4.44 -10.26
N GLN A 37 -3.93 -4.03 -10.88
CA GLN A 37 -3.05 -4.90 -11.68
C GLN A 37 -1.57 -4.78 -11.28
N TYR A 38 -1.29 -4.56 -10.00
CA TYR A 38 0.06 -4.32 -9.49
C TYR A 38 0.63 -5.52 -8.72
N ILE A 39 0.12 -6.72 -8.95
CA ILE A 39 0.59 -7.95 -8.34
C ILE A 39 0.32 -9.13 -9.27
N SER A 40 1.19 -10.14 -9.27
CA SER A 40 0.92 -11.42 -9.91
C SER A 40 -0.04 -12.23 -9.04
N ASP A 41 -1.08 -12.78 -9.64
CA ASP A 41 -2.21 -13.42 -8.98
C ASP A 41 -2.43 -14.89 -9.40
N GLY A 42 -1.45 -15.49 -10.06
CA GLY A 42 -1.52 -16.86 -10.56
C GLY A 42 -2.18 -17.01 -11.92
N THR A 43 -2.64 -15.92 -12.54
CA THR A 43 -3.15 -15.95 -13.93
C THR A 43 -2.00 -15.96 -14.94
N ASP A 44 -2.27 -16.47 -16.17
CA ASP A 44 -1.33 -16.48 -17.28
C ASP A 44 0.05 -17.11 -16.95
N ASP A 45 0.04 -18.23 -16.20
CA ASP A 45 1.24 -18.93 -15.73
C ASP A 45 2.14 -18.08 -14.81
N SER A 46 1.61 -17.01 -14.23
CA SER A 46 2.32 -16.19 -13.25
C SER A 46 2.28 -16.80 -11.85
N MET A 47 3.18 -16.35 -10.97
CA MET A 47 3.15 -16.73 -9.56
C MET A 47 1.95 -16.08 -8.84
N ASP A 48 1.23 -16.81 -8.00
CA ASP A 48 0.29 -16.24 -7.03
C ASP A 48 1.07 -15.74 -5.81
N VAL A 49 1.46 -14.48 -5.83
CA VAL A 49 2.32 -13.88 -4.80
C VAL A 49 1.64 -13.86 -3.42
N ILE A 50 0.33 -13.69 -3.38
CA ILE A 50 -0.42 -13.69 -2.11
C ILE A 50 -0.42 -15.08 -1.50
N HIS A 51 -0.72 -16.09 -2.30
CA HIS A 51 -0.72 -17.48 -1.85
C HIS A 51 0.66 -17.92 -1.34
N GLU A 52 1.72 -17.63 -2.10
CA GLU A 52 3.10 -17.94 -1.69
C GLU A 52 3.49 -17.25 -0.38
N PHE A 53 3.12 -15.98 -0.23
CA PHE A 53 3.36 -15.24 1.02
C PHE A 53 2.61 -15.86 2.21
N GLU A 54 1.34 -16.24 2.02
CA GLU A 54 0.54 -16.88 3.07
C GLU A 54 1.12 -18.24 3.47
N GLU A 55 1.57 -19.05 2.50
CA GLU A 55 2.21 -20.35 2.74
C GLU A 55 3.56 -20.22 3.47
N GLU A 56 4.38 -19.22 3.07
CA GLU A 56 5.71 -19.01 3.66
C GLU A 56 5.62 -18.45 5.09
N THR A 57 4.70 -17.51 5.33
CA THR A 57 4.65 -16.74 6.58
C THR A 57 3.58 -17.21 7.56
N GLY A 58 2.55 -17.89 7.08
CA GLY A 58 1.33 -18.19 7.81
C GLY A 58 0.49 -16.94 8.13
N ILE A 59 0.77 -15.79 7.50
CA ILE A 59 0.03 -14.54 7.66
C ILE A 59 -0.99 -14.42 6.53
N LYS A 60 -2.27 -14.34 6.88
CA LYS A 60 -3.34 -14.16 5.90
C LYS A 60 -3.36 -12.74 5.35
N VAL A 61 -3.56 -12.61 4.04
CA VAL A 61 -3.63 -11.32 3.34
C VAL A 61 -5.07 -11.01 2.89
N ASN A 62 -5.65 -9.95 3.44
CA ASN A 62 -6.90 -9.37 2.95
C ASN A 62 -6.56 -8.31 1.89
N TYR A 63 -6.51 -8.75 0.62
CA TYR A 63 -6.11 -7.89 -0.49
C TYR A 63 -7.32 -7.15 -1.08
N THR A 64 -7.22 -5.84 -1.23
CA THR A 64 -8.23 -4.99 -1.85
C THR A 64 -7.59 -4.00 -2.81
N THR A 65 -8.36 -3.52 -3.78
CA THR A 65 -7.84 -2.63 -4.82
C THR A 65 -8.55 -1.28 -4.84
N PHE A 66 -7.88 -0.28 -5.45
CA PHE A 66 -8.42 1.04 -5.72
C PHE A 66 -8.11 1.47 -7.16
N ASP A 67 -8.91 2.41 -7.67
CA ASP A 67 -8.82 2.91 -9.05
C ASP A 67 -8.10 4.27 -9.14
N SER A 68 -7.99 5.01 -8.04
CA SER A 68 -7.30 6.29 -7.99
C SER A 68 -6.72 6.59 -6.61
N ASN A 69 -5.62 7.35 -6.56
CA ASN A 69 -5.03 7.82 -5.31
C ASN A 69 -6.03 8.65 -4.49
N GLU A 70 -6.87 9.43 -5.15
CA GLU A 70 -7.84 10.30 -4.51
C GLU A 70 -8.93 9.49 -3.80
N SER A 71 -9.46 8.44 -4.42
CA SER A 71 -10.47 7.54 -3.80
C SER A 71 -9.87 6.76 -2.63
N MET A 72 -8.65 6.25 -2.80
CA MET A 72 -7.90 5.57 -1.75
C MET A 72 -7.67 6.51 -0.56
N TYR A 73 -7.12 7.72 -0.81
CA TYR A 73 -6.87 8.71 0.22
C TYR A 73 -8.14 9.12 0.97
N ALA A 74 -9.23 9.42 0.24
CA ALA A 74 -10.50 9.78 0.87
C ALA A 74 -11.03 8.69 1.80
N LYS A 75 -10.90 7.43 1.41
CA LYS A 75 -11.31 6.29 2.22
C LYS A 75 -10.47 6.17 3.51
N LEU A 76 -9.15 6.30 3.40
CA LEU A 76 -8.25 6.28 4.57
C LEU A 76 -8.52 7.48 5.49
N LYS A 77 -8.65 8.68 4.93
CA LYS A 77 -8.87 9.92 5.67
C LYS A 77 -10.19 9.90 6.44
N SER A 78 -11.22 9.24 5.92
CA SER A 78 -12.52 9.12 6.60
C SER A 78 -12.49 8.20 7.82
N GLY A 79 -11.43 7.39 7.99
CA GLY A 79 -11.37 6.36 9.03
C GLY A 79 -12.35 5.19 8.81
N ALA A 80 -12.98 5.10 7.63
CA ALA A 80 -13.94 4.04 7.31
C ALA A 80 -13.30 2.65 7.20
N ALA A 81 -11.99 2.59 6.98
CA ALA A 81 -11.23 1.35 6.91
C ALA A 81 -9.78 1.58 7.38
N ASN A 82 -9.21 0.55 8.00
CA ASN A 82 -7.81 0.51 8.38
C ASN A 82 -7.09 -0.46 7.45
N TYR A 83 -5.93 -0.06 6.98
CA TYR A 83 -5.05 -0.87 6.17
C TYR A 83 -3.67 -0.91 6.80
N ASP A 84 -3.02 -2.07 6.74
CA ASP A 84 -1.67 -2.26 7.25
C ASP A 84 -0.63 -1.83 6.22
N VAL A 85 -0.93 -2.06 4.92
CA VAL A 85 -0.07 -1.68 3.80
C VAL A 85 -0.90 -1.01 2.71
N VAL A 86 -0.39 0.11 2.19
CA VAL A 86 -0.99 0.84 1.05
C VAL A 86 0.09 1.14 0.01
N ILE A 87 -0.25 1.07 -1.27
CA ILE A 87 0.68 1.29 -2.39
C ILE A 87 0.23 2.50 -3.23
N PRO A 88 0.39 3.73 -2.76
CA PRO A 88 0.06 4.95 -3.51
C PRO A 88 1.18 5.40 -4.45
N SER A 89 0.86 6.35 -5.31
CA SER A 89 1.88 7.09 -6.07
C SER A 89 2.65 8.08 -5.17
N ASP A 90 3.84 8.46 -5.60
CA ASP A 90 4.80 9.32 -4.91
C ASP A 90 4.19 10.62 -4.35
N TYR A 91 3.47 11.39 -5.17
CA TYR A 91 2.82 12.63 -4.74
C TYR A 91 1.81 12.43 -3.60
N MET A 92 1.13 11.28 -3.60
CA MET A 92 0.18 10.94 -2.55
C MET A 92 0.90 10.48 -1.28
N VAL A 93 2.02 9.77 -1.41
CA VAL A 93 2.92 9.47 -0.29
C VAL A 93 3.36 10.77 0.40
N ALA A 94 3.90 11.75 -0.36
CA ALA A 94 4.32 13.04 0.18
C ALA A 94 3.19 13.71 0.97
N LYS A 95 1.98 13.70 0.44
CA LYS A 95 0.80 14.25 1.11
C LYS A 95 0.48 13.50 2.40
N MET A 96 0.48 12.18 2.38
CA MET A 96 0.15 11.34 3.54
C MET A 96 1.21 11.48 4.65
N ILE A 97 2.50 11.62 4.30
CA ILE A 97 3.58 11.92 5.26
C ILE A 97 3.33 13.28 5.92
N ALA A 98 3.07 14.33 5.11
CA ALA A 98 2.83 15.68 5.60
C ALA A 98 1.60 15.77 6.55
N GLU A 99 0.64 14.88 6.39
CA GLU A 99 -0.55 14.80 7.23
C GLU A 99 -0.42 13.80 8.40
N GLY A 100 0.74 13.16 8.57
CA GLY A 100 0.99 12.20 9.65
C GLY A 100 0.12 10.94 9.57
N MET A 101 -0.23 10.51 8.37
CA MET A 101 -1.09 9.34 8.14
C MET A 101 -0.32 8.01 8.07
N LEU A 102 1.00 8.06 7.93
CA LEU A 102 1.85 6.89 7.77
C LEU A 102 2.65 6.61 9.05
N ALA A 103 2.80 5.33 9.37
CA ALA A 103 3.69 4.88 10.43
C ALA A 103 5.12 4.77 9.91
N PRO A 104 6.14 5.13 10.73
CA PRO A 104 7.52 4.92 10.34
C PRO A 104 7.85 3.43 10.24
N LEU A 105 8.72 3.08 9.28
CA LEU A 105 9.19 1.72 9.06
C LEU A 105 10.38 1.39 9.97
N ASP A 106 10.42 0.16 10.46
CA ASP A 106 11.59 -0.41 11.12
C ASP A 106 12.36 -1.27 10.10
N TYR A 107 13.39 -0.70 9.51
CA TYR A 107 14.20 -1.37 8.49
C TYR A 107 14.99 -2.58 9.01
N SER A 108 15.13 -2.75 10.32
CA SER A 108 15.71 -3.98 10.89
C SER A 108 14.85 -5.22 10.58
N ASN A 109 13.57 -5.00 10.34
CA ASN A 109 12.60 -6.04 9.95
C ASN A 109 12.44 -6.19 8.43
N ILE A 110 13.15 -5.38 7.63
CA ILE A 110 13.06 -5.37 6.16
C ILE A 110 14.46 -5.61 5.54
N PRO A 111 15.11 -6.75 5.80
CA PRO A 111 16.49 -6.99 5.38
C PRO A 111 16.65 -6.98 3.85
N ASN A 112 15.61 -7.35 3.10
CA ASN A 112 15.62 -7.36 1.64
C ASN A 112 15.61 -5.96 1.01
N SER A 113 15.38 -4.89 1.78
CA SER A 113 15.49 -3.51 1.29
C SER A 113 16.88 -3.19 0.72
N GLN A 114 17.92 -3.91 1.15
CA GLN A 114 19.27 -3.80 0.59
C GLN A 114 19.36 -4.17 -0.90
N ASN A 115 18.41 -4.95 -1.42
CA ASN A 115 18.34 -5.37 -2.82
C ASN A 115 17.77 -4.29 -3.74
N ILE A 116 17.20 -3.20 -3.17
CA ILE A 116 16.72 -2.06 -3.95
C ILE A 116 17.90 -1.26 -4.45
N ASP A 117 17.92 -0.97 -5.75
CA ASP A 117 18.99 -0.16 -6.36
C ASP A 117 19.06 1.22 -5.69
N ALA A 118 20.29 1.70 -5.51
CA ALA A 118 20.55 2.97 -4.83
C ALA A 118 19.87 4.18 -5.50
N VAL A 119 19.63 4.11 -6.81
CA VAL A 119 18.93 5.17 -7.56
C VAL A 119 17.48 5.40 -7.12
N TYR A 120 16.86 4.41 -6.48
CA TYR A 120 15.48 4.47 -5.99
C TYR A 120 15.37 4.71 -4.48
N ARG A 121 16.52 4.89 -3.81
CA ARG A 121 16.54 5.20 -2.37
C ARG A 121 16.52 6.70 -2.13
N ASP A 122 16.07 7.08 -0.96
CA ASP A 122 15.99 8.49 -0.52
C ASP A 122 15.30 9.40 -1.55
N PRO A 123 14.08 9.01 -2.03
CA PRO A 123 13.35 9.79 -3.03
C PRO A 123 12.86 11.11 -2.43
N ASP A 124 12.69 12.14 -3.26
CA ASP A 124 12.28 13.48 -2.83
C ASP A 124 10.98 13.49 -2.00
N TYR A 125 10.09 12.53 -2.21
CA TYR A 125 8.83 12.41 -1.46
C TYR A 125 9.00 11.76 -0.07
N ASP A 126 10.09 11.06 0.18
CA ASP A 126 10.48 10.46 1.47
C ASP A 126 12.01 10.42 1.60
N PRO A 127 12.68 11.58 1.81
CA PRO A 127 14.14 11.71 1.68
C PRO A 127 14.98 10.86 2.63
N THR A 128 14.37 10.19 3.58
CA THR A 128 15.05 9.32 4.54
C THR A 128 14.56 7.89 4.49
N ASN A 129 13.67 7.55 3.53
CA ASN A 129 12.93 6.30 3.47
C ASN A 129 12.30 5.90 4.82
N ALA A 130 11.88 6.90 5.61
CA ALA A 130 11.34 6.63 6.95
C ALA A 130 9.97 5.96 6.90
N TYR A 131 9.23 6.10 5.81
CA TYR A 131 7.84 5.69 5.68
C TYR A 131 7.58 4.74 4.53
N THR A 132 8.48 4.64 3.55
CA THR A 132 8.22 3.92 2.30
C THR A 132 9.35 3.00 1.87
N VAL A 133 8.96 1.91 1.19
CA VAL A 133 9.85 1.06 0.40
C VAL A 133 9.39 1.16 -1.06
N PRO A 134 10.26 1.48 -2.02
CA PRO A 134 9.91 1.49 -3.44
C PRO A 134 9.38 0.13 -3.88
N TYR A 135 8.23 0.13 -4.54
CA TYR A 135 7.56 -1.08 -5.00
C TYR A 135 7.63 -1.25 -6.51
N MET A 136 7.22 -0.23 -7.26
CA MET A 136 7.16 -0.28 -8.71
C MET A 136 7.52 1.08 -9.31
N LEU A 137 8.30 1.07 -10.40
CA LEU A 137 8.58 2.24 -11.22
C LEU A 137 7.79 2.11 -12.52
N CYS A 138 7.07 3.17 -12.88
CA CYS A 138 6.36 3.26 -14.14
C CYS A 138 6.86 4.45 -14.94
N THR A 139 6.89 4.29 -16.27
CA THR A 139 7.10 5.39 -17.21
C THR A 139 5.82 5.59 -18.00
N THR A 140 5.45 6.85 -18.23
CA THR A 140 4.30 7.21 -19.05
C THR A 140 4.76 7.47 -20.47
N GLY A 141 4.06 6.91 -21.45
CA GLY A 141 4.36 7.07 -22.87
C GLY A 141 3.10 7.04 -23.72
N ILE A 142 3.23 7.42 -24.99
CA ILE A 142 2.16 7.33 -25.97
C ILE A 142 2.15 5.93 -26.55
N ILE A 143 1.03 5.24 -26.44
CA ILE A 143 0.75 3.99 -27.14
C ILE A 143 -0.20 4.31 -28.28
N TYR A 144 0.10 3.89 -29.49
CA TYR A 144 -0.74 4.15 -30.65
C TYR A 144 -0.98 2.87 -31.47
N ASN A 145 -2.13 2.82 -32.13
CA ASN A 145 -2.48 1.72 -33.01
C ASN A 145 -1.88 1.96 -34.41
N THR A 146 -0.90 1.15 -34.81
CA THR A 146 -0.18 1.26 -36.08
C THR A 146 -1.06 1.00 -37.33
N THR A 147 -2.29 0.53 -37.15
CA THR A 147 -3.25 0.37 -38.26
C THR A 147 -4.17 1.58 -38.44
N MET A 148 -4.11 2.55 -37.51
CA MET A 148 -4.95 3.77 -37.52
C MET A 148 -4.12 5.06 -37.57
N VAL A 149 -2.84 4.97 -37.21
CA VAL A 149 -1.92 6.11 -37.15
C VAL A 149 -0.75 5.80 -38.09
N ASP A 150 -0.66 6.53 -39.20
CA ASP A 150 0.34 6.30 -40.24
C ASP A 150 1.75 6.75 -39.77
N GLU A 151 1.84 7.85 -39.03
CA GLU A 151 3.08 8.42 -38.54
C GLU A 151 3.11 8.35 -37.00
N ALA A 152 4.18 7.73 -36.46
CA ALA A 152 4.36 7.57 -35.00
C ALA A 152 4.40 8.94 -34.31
N PRO A 153 3.59 9.17 -33.23
CA PRO A 153 3.75 10.33 -32.40
C PRO A 153 5.17 10.40 -31.81
N THR A 154 5.78 11.56 -31.80
CA THR A 154 7.15 11.77 -31.34
C THR A 154 7.25 12.59 -30.07
N CYS A 155 6.21 13.31 -29.72
CA CYS A 155 6.12 14.11 -28.51
C CYS A 155 4.67 14.22 -28.02
N TRP A 156 4.51 14.69 -26.79
CA TRP A 156 3.18 14.87 -26.18
C TRP A 156 2.30 15.88 -26.95
N ALA A 157 2.92 16.87 -27.58
CA ALA A 157 2.19 17.89 -28.36
C ALA A 157 1.43 17.29 -29.54
N ASP A 158 1.85 16.15 -30.07
CA ASP A 158 1.18 15.46 -31.18
C ASP A 158 -0.25 15.02 -30.80
N LEU A 159 -0.52 14.82 -29.49
CA LEU A 159 -1.87 14.50 -29.01
C LEU A 159 -2.89 15.63 -29.22
N TRP A 160 -2.44 16.87 -29.46
CA TRP A 160 -3.31 18.01 -29.72
C TRP A 160 -3.65 18.20 -31.19
N ASP A 161 -3.15 17.31 -32.07
CA ASP A 161 -3.49 17.35 -33.48
C ASP A 161 -4.96 16.97 -33.67
N GLU A 162 -5.68 17.77 -34.47
CA GLU A 162 -7.10 17.59 -34.73
C GLU A 162 -7.44 16.21 -35.36
N GLN A 163 -6.48 15.58 -36.06
CA GLN A 163 -6.65 14.26 -36.64
C GLN A 163 -6.98 13.18 -35.58
N TYR A 164 -6.55 13.36 -34.34
CA TYR A 164 -6.80 12.41 -33.26
C TYR A 164 -8.06 12.73 -32.43
N ALA A 165 -8.79 13.78 -32.80
CA ALA A 165 -9.97 14.21 -32.05
C ALA A 165 -10.98 13.06 -31.88
N GLY A 166 -11.38 12.77 -30.67
CA GLY A 166 -12.31 11.69 -30.32
C GLY A 166 -11.71 10.29 -30.31
N ASN A 167 -10.40 10.12 -30.59
CA ASN A 167 -9.71 8.84 -30.63
C ASN A 167 -8.60 8.72 -29.57
N ILE A 168 -8.49 9.67 -28.65
CA ILE A 168 -7.50 9.67 -27.59
C ILE A 168 -8.10 9.02 -26.33
N LEU A 169 -7.44 8.02 -25.80
CA LEU A 169 -7.71 7.46 -24.48
C LEU A 169 -6.70 8.02 -23.49
N MET A 170 -7.19 8.57 -22.38
CA MET A 170 -6.38 9.15 -21.32
C MET A 170 -6.72 8.54 -19.98
N PHE A 171 -5.80 8.61 -19.01
CA PHE A 171 -6.04 8.18 -17.65
C PHE A 171 -7.24 8.89 -17.02
N ASN A 172 -8.08 8.15 -16.30
CA ASN A 172 -9.11 8.72 -15.45
C ASN A 172 -8.53 9.16 -14.09
N ASN A 173 -7.41 9.85 -14.15
CA ASN A 173 -6.72 10.45 -13.01
C ASN A 173 -6.21 11.82 -13.45
N SER A 174 -6.74 12.88 -12.83
CA SER A 174 -6.42 14.25 -13.24
C SER A 174 -4.95 14.61 -13.05
N ARG A 175 -4.30 14.08 -12.03
CA ARG A 175 -2.88 14.41 -11.75
C ARG A 175 -1.97 13.79 -12.79
N ASP A 176 -2.18 12.52 -13.12
CA ASP A 176 -1.39 11.84 -14.14
C ASP A 176 -1.67 12.43 -15.53
N ALA A 177 -2.95 12.78 -15.82
CA ALA A 177 -3.33 13.39 -17.09
C ALA A 177 -2.78 14.81 -17.29
N TYR A 178 -2.60 15.59 -16.23
CA TYR A 178 -2.04 16.95 -16.30
C TYR A 178 -0.52 17.02 -16.07
N ALA A 179 0.13 15.92 -15.73
CA ALA A 179 1.57 15.84 -15.57
C ALA A 179 2.33 15.55 -16.86
N ILE A 180 1.60 15.32 -17.98
CA ILE A 180 2.13 14.98 -19.30
C ILE A 180 2.52 16.22 -20.09
#